data_89479bcf23e54c875430a605a00fcd27
#
_entry.id   89479bcf23e54c875430a605a00fcd27
#
_cell.length_a   1.000
_cell.length_b   1.000
_cell.length_c   1.000
_cell.angle_alpha   90.00
_cell.angle_beta   90.00
_cell.angle_gamma   90.00
#
_symmetry.space_group_name_H-M   'P 1'
#
loop_
_entity.id
_entity.type
_entity.pdbx_description
1 polymer ?
#
loop_
_entity_poly.entity_id
_entity_poly.type
_entity_poly.pdbx_seq_one_letter_code
_entity_poly.pdbx_strand_id
1 'polypeptide(L)'
;MIIIFDMRRFLICAFLAWAVAPFASFAQYTAAVLEINSKDGVYAVGDSIKVWANVTPECEAVQEFTVQEDMLHDILKQEMRLAPGRHLVYAGVCSKPVNYVFTFGKSGADRDYKKASIVGAIVAPETMRPGYKAPKDLRKFWDNQLKKMRKMPLESKLTPVPQEYNPDIVCFDLEIPMPEGAPVRGYVAYPKNADLKSLPIIIMAHAAGVKGGWCQCKVESVVKNASRGKGTIALDINAHGMLNGQPQKYYDSLEANELKGYSSWDFTGHKDFYFRLMYLRMVRALDYAVTLPQWDGERVFVYGESQGGAQAAALAGIDSRVTAVNLRVPAFIDVAGLYQNRKGSWPGKYSADPKKYAKILPYYDGAVLLSMSRAKMFVEAGLVDYTCPPSCVAAGFNNAASTDKTIVFFPYRPHHENRMPKDIRKRWSEEVKAPREKFREDYLQ
;
A
#
# COMPACT_ATOMS: atom_id res chain seq x y z
N MET A 1 15.35 -38.74 -12.77
CA MET A 1 15.26 -39.79 -11.74
C MET A 1 14.02 -39.48 -10.92
N ILE A 2 12.93 -40.17 -11.24
CA ILE A 2 11.61 -40.00 -10.67
C ILE A 2 11.58 -40.80 -9.39
N ILE A 3 11.35 -40.18 -8.25
CA ILE A 3 11.09 -40.89 -6.98
C ILE A 3 9.58 -40.90 -6.78
N ILE A 4 9.00 -42.10 -6.90
CA ILE A 4 7.60 -42.42 -6.62
C ILE A 4 7.54 -42.69 -5.11
N PHE A 5 6.66 -42.04 -4.39
CA PHE A 5 6.23 -42.42 -3.05
C PHE A 5 4.73 -42.69 -2.99
N ASP A 6 4.42 -43.74 -2.30
CA ASP A 6 3.25 -44.58 -2.17
C ASP A 6 1.93 -43.89 -1.82
N MET A 7 0.88 -44.34 -2.51
CA MET A 7 -0.53 -43.94 -2.29
C MET A 7 -1.19 -44.91 -1.29
N ARG A 8 -1.74 -44.40 -0.20
CA ARG A 8 -2.94 -44.98 0.44
C ARG A 8 -3.54 -44.00 1.47
N ARG A 9 -4.55 -43.28 1.08
CA ARG A 9 -5.80 -43.04 1.86
C ARG A 9 -6.80 -42.25 1.01
N PHE A 10 -7.83 -42.95 0.59
CA PHE A 10 -9.01 -42.39 -0.07
C PHE A 10 -9.79 -41.51 0.90
N LEU A 11 -10.09 -40.25 0.48
CA LEU A 11 -11.26 -39.54 0.93
C LEU A 11 -11.83 -38.79 -0.29
N ILE A 12 -13.08 -39.10 -0.58
CA ILE A 12 -13.89 -38.59 -1.67
C ILE A 12 -14.11 -37.11 -1.44
N CYS A 13 -13.56 -36.23 -2.32
CA CYS A 13 -13.98 -34.85 -2.43
C CYS A 13 -14.56 -34.63 -3.82
N ALA A 14 -15.79 -34.14 -3.84
CA ALA A 14 -16.60 -33.89 -5.01
C ALA A 14 -15.88 -32.94 -5.98
N PHE A 15 -15.75 -33.39 -7.24
CA PHE A 15 -15.33 -32.57 -8.36
C PHE A 15 -16.42 -31.55 -8.69
N LEU A 16 -16.26 -30.30 -8.24
CA LEU A 16 -16.92 -29.15 -8.88
C LEU A 16 -16.10 -28.79 -10.12
N ALA A 17 -16.58 -29.21 -11.27
CA ALA A 17 -16.07 -28.78 -12.56
C ALA A 17 -16.23 -27.26 -12.69
N TRP A 18 -15.14 -26.54 -12.60
CA TRP A 18 -15.09 -25.11 -12.95
C TRP A 18 -15.15 -25.03 -14.48
N ALA A 19 -16.23 -24.48 -15.00
CA ALA A 19 -16.35 -24.10 -16.40
C ALA A 19 -15.26 -23.04 -16.67
N VAL A 20 -14.26 -23.41 -17.47
CA VAL A 20 -13.28 -22.49 -18.03
C VAL A 20 -14.05 -21.59 -19.00
N ALA A 21 -14.31 -20.34 -18.58
CA ALA A 21 -14.82 -19.33 -19.50
C ALA A 21 -13.79 -19.13 -20.62
N PRO A 22 -14.19 -19.01 -21.89
CA PRO A 22 -13.26 -18.83 -22.98
C PRO A 22 -12.53 -17.50 -22.82
N PHE A 23 -11.20 -17.57 -22.75
CA PHE A 23 -10.31 -16.43 -22.71
C PHE A 23 -10.37 -15.67 -24.04
N ALA A 24 -11.24 -14.67 -24.13
CA ALA A 24 -11.26 -13.73 -25.23
C ALA A 24 -10.49 -12.47 -24.83
N SER A 25 -9.36 -12.27 -25.49
CA SER A 25 -8.46 -11.11 -25.55
C SER A 25 -7.10 -11.25 -24.83
N PHE A 26 -6.22 -12.07 -25.39
CA PHE A 26 -4.80 -12.20 -25.01
C PHE A 26 -3.88 -11.15 -25.68
N ALA A 27 -4.41 -10.15 -26.34
CA ALA A 27 -3.65 -9.21 -27.19
C ALA A 27 -2.64 -8.30 -26.42
N GLN A 28 -2.42 -8.51 -25.14
CA GLN A 28 -1.45 -7.72 -24.34
C GLN A 28 -0.27 -8.52 -23.79
N TYR A 29 -0.25 -9.84 -23.93
CA TYR A 29 0.88 -10.68 -23.52
C TYR A 29 1.65 -11.17 -24.73
N THR A 30 2.97 -10.95 -24.74
CA THR A 30 3.80 -11.31 -25.90
C THR A 30 4.20 -12.79 -25.92
N ALA A 31 3.95 -13.57 -24.89
CA ALA A 31 4.42 -14.96 -24.85
C ALA A 31 3.49 -15.94 -24.14
N ALA A 32 3.04 -15.65 -22.93
CA ALA A 32 2.21 -16.56 -22.13
C ALA A 32 1.51 -15.85 -20.97
N VAL A 33 0.50 -16.50 -20.38
CA VAL A 33 -0.13 -16.10 -19.11
C VAL A 33 0.22 -17.15 -18.07
N LEU A 34 0.83 -16.74 -16.97
CA LEU A 34 1.06 -17.63 -15.82
C LEU A 34 -0.21 -17.74 -14.96
N GLU A 35 -0.50 -18.95 -14.50
CA GLU A 35 -1.57 -19.26 -13.56
C GLU A 35 -1.02 -20.07 -12.40
N ILE A 36 -1.62 -19.92 -11.21
CA ILE A 36 -1.33 -20.72 -10.02
C ILE A 36 -2.58 -21.44 -9.52
N ASN A 37 -2.42 -22.49 -8.74
CA ASN A 37 -3.52 -23.29 -8.20
C ASN A 37 -4.22 -22.69 -6.96
N SER A 38 -3.88 -21.48 -6.56
CA SER A 38 -4.59 -20.71 -5.53
C SER A 38 -5.21 -19.46 -6.12
N LYS A 39 -6.44 -19.13 -5.72
CA LYS A 39 -7.16 -17.97 -6.22
C LYS A 39 -6.52 -16.66 -5.75
N ASP A 40 -6.16 -16.58 -4.49
CA ASP A 40 -5.58 -15.41 -3.82
C ASP A 40 -4.05 -15.48 -3.71
N GLY A 41 -3.44 -16.61 -4.12
CA GLY A 41 -2.01 -16.84 -4.04
C GLY A 41 -1.48 -17.16 -2.64
N VAL A 42 -2.37 -17.43 -1.68
CA VAL A 42 -2.00 -17.78 -0.30
C VAL A 42 -1.93 -19.29 -0.13
N TYR A 43 -0.91 -19.77 0.57
CA TYR A 43 -0.64 -21.17 0.84
C TYR A 43 -0.21 -21.37 2.30
N ALA A 44 -0.50 -22.54 2.84
CA ALA A 44 0.07 -23.02 4.10
C ALA A 44 1.41 -23.73 3.88
N VAL A 45 2.21 -23.86 4.94
CA VAL A 45 3.36 -24.78 4.92
C VAL A 45 2.84 -26.19 4.73
N GLY A 46 3.44 -26.95 3.79
CA GLY A 46 3.00 -28.27 3.39
C GLY A 46 2.15 -28.32 2.12
N ASP A 47 1.56 -27.19 1.71
CA ASP A 47 0.81 -27.10 0.45
C ASP A 47 1.71 -27.26 -0.78
N SER A 48 1.12 -27.67 -1.90
CA SER A 48 1.79 -27.73 -3.19
C SER A 48 1.43 -26.52 -4.04
N ILE A 49 2.43 -25.73 -4.43
CA ILE A 49 2.30 -24.71 -5.47
C ILE A 49 2.48 -25.36 -6.83
N LYS A 50 1.53 -25.11 -7.74
CA LYS A 50 1.65 -25.47 -9.16
C LYS A 50 1.50 -24.22 -10.00
N VAL A 51 2.39 -24.03 -10.97
CA VAL A 51 2.35 -22.89 -11.90
C VAL A 51 2.25 -23.43 -13.31
N TRP A 52 1.29 -22.95 -14.07
CA TRP A 52 1.11 -23.24 -15.49
C TRP A 52 1.40 -22.00 -16.32
N ALA A 53 2.03 -22.23 -17.48
CA ALA A 53 2.13 -21.24 -18.54
C ALA A 53 1.11 -21.58 -19.64
N ASN A 54 0.16 -20.69 -19.88
CA ASN A 54 -0.74 -20.75 -21.02
C ASN A 54 -0.07 -19.99 -22.18
N VAL A 55 0.60 -20.72 -23.06
CA VAL A 55 1.44 -20.18 -24.13
C VAL A 55 0.57 -19.85 -25.35
N THR A 56 0.73 -18.64 -25.89
CA THR A 56 -0.01 -18.20 -27.07
C THR A 56 0.64 -18.72 -28.37
N PRO A 57 -0.09 -18.82 -29.51
CA PRO A 57 0.48 -19.22 -30.78
C PRO A 57 1.61 -18.30 -31.29
N GLU A 58 1.62 -17.05 -30.86
CA GLU A 58 2.63 -16.03 -31.23
C GLU A 58 3.95 -16.18 -30.44
N CYS A 59 4.00 -17.08 -29.45
CA CYS A 59 5.19 -17.34 -28.65
C CYS A 59 6.12 -18.34 -29.33
N GLU A 60 6.88 -17.91 -30.32
CA GLU A 60 7.83 -18.78 -31.04
C GLU A 60 9.23 -18.83 -30.43
N ALA A 61 9.56 -17.90 -29.53
CA ALA A 61 10.91 -17.73 -29.00
C ALA A 61 11.13 -18.54 -27.71
N VAL A 62 12.42 -18.85 -27.45
CA VAL A 62 12.87 -19.34 -26.14
C VAL A 62 12.59 -18.27 -25.10
N GLN A 63 11.90 -18.62 -24.03
CA GLN A 63 11.57 -17.75 -22.91
C GLN A 63 12.36 -18.14 -21.66
N GLU A 64 12.75 -17.15 -20.88
CA GLU A 64 13.34 -17.37 -19.57
C GLU A 64 12.22 -17.58 -18.53
N PHE A 65 12.31 -18.65 -17.75
CA PHE A 65 11.47 -18.88 -16.57
C PHE A 65 12.30 -18.71 -15.32
N THR A 66 11.84 -17.86 -14.40
CA THR A 66 12.52 -17.60 -13.13
C THR A 66 11.57 -17.79 -11.96
N VAL A 67 12.12 -18.28 -10.84
CA VAL A 67 11.45 -18.32 -9.54
C VAL A 67 12.33 -17.60 -8.53
N GLN A 68 11.76 -16.62 -7.85
CA GLN A 68 12.43 -15.87 -6.80
C GLN A 68 11.76 -16.11 -5.45
N GLU A 69 12.57 -16.24 -4.40
CA GLU A 69 12.14 -16.18 -3.00
C GLU A 69 12.32 -14.78 -2.44
N ASP A 70 11.26 -14.27 -1.77
CA ASP A 70 11.22 -13.00 -1.05
C ASP A 70 11.74 -11.80 -1.83
N MET A 71 11.63 -11.88 -3.17
CA MET A 71 12.11 -10.85 -4.12
C MET A 71 13.62 -10.55 -3.95
N LEU A 72 14.36 -11.47 -3.36
CA LEU A 72 15.76 -11.32 -3.00
C LEU A 72 16.65 -12.39 -3.64
N HIS A 73 16.20 -13.64 -3.72
CA HIS A 73 17.00 -14.77 -4.16
C HIS A 73 16.37 -15.49 -5.36
N ASP A 74 17.13 -15.60 -6.44
CA ASP A 74 16.76 -16.46 -7.58
C ASP A 74 17.05 -17.92 -7.20
N ILE A 75 15.99 -18.75 -7.08
CA ILE A 75 16.13 -20.18 -6.75
C ILE A 75 15.99 -21.09 -7.96
N LEU A 76 15.44 -20.57 -9.05
CA LEU A 76 15.37 -21.25 -10.35
C LEU A 76 15.48 -20.24 -11.46
N LYS A 77 16.31 -20.56 -12.45
CA LYS A 77 16.43 -19.81 -13.69
C LYS A 77 16.72 -20.78 -14.83
N GLN A 78 15.82 -20.85 -15.81
CA GLN A 78 15.97 -21.75 -16.93
C GLN A 78 15.35 -21.19 -18.21
N GLU A 79 15.89 -21.57 -19.35
CA GLU A 79 15.30 -21.29 -20.64
C GLU A 79 14.31 -22.39 -21.03
N MET A 80 13.14 -22.01 -21.53
CA MET A 80 12.11 -22.92 -21.98
C MET A 80 11.64 -22.55 -23.39
N ARG A 81 11.48 -23.57 -24.24
CA ARG A 81 10.75 -23.46 -25.49
C ARG A 81 9.50 -24.31 -25.37
N LEU A 82 8.35 -23.66 -25.29
CA LEU A 82 7.06 -24.33 -25.13
C LEU A 82 6.19 -24.11 -26.38
N ALA A 83 5.54 -25.19 -26.83
CA ALA A 83 4.53 -25.08 -27.88
C ALA A 83 3.30 -24.32 -27.37
N PRO A 84 2.44 -23.79 -28.26
CA PRO A 84 1.14 -23.23 -27.83
C PRO A 84 0.34 -24.23 -27.00
N GLY A 85 -0.30 -23.73 -25.92
CA GLY A 85 -1.08 -24.55 -25.01
C GLY A 85 -0.72 -24.34 -23.54
N ARG A 86 -1.28 -25.18 -22.67
CA ARG A 86 -1.09 -25.11 -21.21
C ARG A 86 -0.05 -26.10 -20.74
N HIS A 87 1.02 -25.59 -20.11
CA HIS A 87 2.16 -26.37 -19.64
C HIS A 87 2.37 -26.17 -18.14
N LEU A 88 2.59 -27.24 -17.39
CA LEU A 88 3.06 -27.17 -15.99
C LEU A 88 4.54 -26.77 -16.00
N VAL A 89 4.87 -25.57 -15.58
CA VAL A 89 6.25 -25.04 -15.58
C VAL A 89 6.91 -25.06 -14.20
N TYR A 90 6.12 -25.22 -13.14
CA TYR A 90 6.64 -25.38 -11.78
C TYR A 90 5.68 -26.21 -10.93
N ALA A 91 6.25 -27.09 -10.11
CA ALA A 91 5.56 -27.77 -9.02
C ALA A 91 6.52 -27.90 -7.83
N GLY A 92 6.10 -27.44 -6.65
CA GLY A 92 6.91 -27.50 -5.43
C GLY A 92 6.05 -27.51 -4.18
N VAL A 93 6.62 -28.05 -3.09
CA VAL A 93 5.98 -28.06 -1.76
C VAL A 93 6.46 -26.86 -0.96
N CYS A 94 5.54 -26.14 -0.34
CA CYS A 94 5.81 -25.01 0.56
C CYS A 94 6.46 -25.50 1.85
N SER A 95 7.75 -25.24 2.03
CA SER A 95 8.50 -25.76 3.20
C SER A 95 8.69 -24.74 4.33
N LYS A 96 8.47 -23.47 4.05
CA LYS A 96 8.71 -22.33 4.98
C LYS A 96 7.85 -21.13 4.63
N PRO A 97 7.63 -20.18 5.54
CA PRO A 97 7.07 -18.87 5.23
C PRO A 97 7.95 -18.13 4.20
N VAL A 98 7.38 -17.74 3.08
CA VAL A 98 8.12 -17.11 1.97
C VAL A 98 7.16 -16.46 0.96
N ASN A 99 7.60 -15.44 0.24
CA ASN A 99 6.93 -14.94 -0.97
C ASN A 99 7.67 -15.48 -2.20
N TYR A 100 6.97 -16.20 -3.07
CA TYR A 100 7.49 -16.61 -4.37
C TYR A 100 7.02 -15.66 -5.46
N VAL A 101 7.91 -15.33 -6.40
CA VAL A 101 7.57 -14.65 -7.65
C VAL A 101 8.01 -15.50 -8.82
N PHE A 102 7.06 -15.87 -9.68
CA PHE A 102 7.26 -16.63 -10.90
C PHE A 102 7.19 -15.67 -12.08
N THR A 103 8.19 -15.71 -12.97
CA THR A 103 8.26 -14.87 -14.15
C THR A 103 8.52 -15.73 -15.38
N PHE A 104 7.74 -15.55 -16.45
CA PHE A 104 7.94 -16.17 -17.75
C PHE A 104 8.12 -15.09 -18.81
N GLY A 105 9.33 -15.01 -19.39
CA GLY A 105 9.78 -13.95 -20.28
C GLY A 105 10.78 -12.99 -19.63
N LYS A 106 11.39 -12.11 -20.43
CA LYS A 106 12.37 -11.13 -19.96
C LYS A 106 11.67 -9.85 -19.50
N SER A 107 11.43 -9.71 -18.23
CA SER A 107 10.72 -8.54 -17.67
C SER A 107 11.62 -7.33 -17.41
N GLY A 108 12.93 -7.49 -17.43
CA GLY A 108 13.89 -6.45 -17.03
C GLY A 108 13.72 -6.00 -15.56
N ALA A 109 14.43 -4.94 -15.18
CA ALA A 109 14.36 -4.38 -13.81
C ALA A 109 12.97 -3.79 -13.46
N ASP A 110 12.24 -3.29 -14.45
CA ASP A 110 10.95 -2.62 -14.27
C ASP A 110 9.76 -3.57 -14.16
N ARG A 111 9.97 -4.89 -14.26
CA ARG A 111 8.91 -5.90 -14.24
C ARG A 111 7.79 -5.55 -15.22
N ASP A 112 8.14 -5.38 -16.48
CA ASP A 112 7.22 -4.97 -17.54
C ASP A 112 6.33 -6.15 -17.98
N TYR A 113 5.06 -6.12 -17.62
CA TYR A 113 4.05 -7.09 -18.03
C TYR A 113 3.79 -7.17 -19.56
N LYS A 114 4.30 -6.21 -20.32
CA LYS A 114 4.28 -6.30 -21.79
C LYS A 114 5.33 -7.28 -22.32
N LYS A 115 6.36 -7.57 -21.52
CA LYS A 115 7.50 -8.41 -21.91
C LYS A 115 7.54 -9.74 -21.16
N ALA A 116 6.81 -9.87 -20.08
CA ALA A 116 6.78 -11.08 -19.27
C ALA A 116 5.44 -11.26 -18.56
N SER A 117 5.03 -12.47 -18.36
CA SER A 117 3.95 -12.81 -17.42
C SER A 117 4.54 -13.06 -16.04
N ILE A 118 3.91 -12.47 -15.02
CA ILE A 118 4.40 -12.52 -13.65
C ILE A 118 3.22 -12.87 -12.72
N VAL A 119 3.45 -13.83 -11.82
CA VAL A 119 2.48 -14.22 -10.78
C VAL A 119 3.22 -14.46 -9.47
N GLY A 120 2.59 -14.13 -8.36
CA GLY A 120 3.15 -14.33 -7.02
C GLY A 120 2.36 -15.32 -6.17
N ALA A 121 3.06 -15.90 -5.20
CA ALA A 121 2.48 -16.73 -4.16
C ALA A 121 3.09 -16.37 -2.81
N ILE A 122 2.32 -16.43 -1.74
CA ILE A 122 2.81 -16.20 -0.38
C ILE A 122 2.44 -17.38 0.51
N VAL A 123 3.40 -17.87 1.28
CA VAL A 123 3.26 -19.03 2.16
C VAL A 123 3.25 -18.55 3.60
N ALA A 124 2.25 -19.00 4.37
CA ALA A 124 2.09 -18.72 5.79
C ALA A 124 2.32 -17.24 6.17
N PRO A 125 1.66 -16.28 5.47
CA PRO A 125 1.88 -14.86 5.72
C PRO A 125 1.56 -14.43 7.16
N GLU A 126 0.69 -15.14 7.87
CA GLU A 126 0.31 -14.90 9.28
C GLU A 126 1.48 -15.09 10.26
N THR A 127 2.53 -15.79 9.84
CA THR A 127 3.72 -16.04 10.66
C THR A 127 4.80 -14.97 10.51
N MET A 128 4.70 -14.11 9.48
CA MET A 128 5.71 -13.11 9.18
C MET A 128 5.79 -12.03 10.27
N ARG A 129 7.01 -11.61 10.62
CA ARG A 129 7.29 -10.62 11.68
C ARG A 129 8.19 -9.52 11.13
N PRO A 130 8.08 -8.26 11.65
CA PRO A 130 8.96 -7.17 11.24
C PRO A 130 10.42 -7.43 11.59
N GLY A 131 11.34 -6.89 10.78
CA GLY A 131 12.76 -6.92 11.05
C GLY A 131 13.17 -6.05 12.23
N TYR A 132 12.55 -4.88 12.40
CA TYR A 132 12.77 -4.05 13.58
C TYR A 132 11.84 -4.44 14.74
N LYS A 133 12.40 -4.39 15.96
CA LYS A 133 11.62 -4.42 17.20
C LYS A 133 11.19 -3.01 17.59
N ALA A 134 10.02 -2.89 18.22
CA ALA A 134 9.57 -1.62 18.77
C ALA A 134 10.52 -1.13 19.87
N PRO A 135 10.99 0.14 19.81
CA PRO A 135 11.71 0.75 20.93
C PRO A 135 10.84 0.78 22.19
N LYS A 136 11.45 0.58 23.35
CA LYS A 136 10.74 0.56 24.64
C LYS A 136 10.05 1.90 24.95
N ASP A 137 10.58 3.00 24.43
CA ASP A 137 10.08 4.36 24.62
C ASP A 137 9.30 4.89 23.41
N LEU A 138 8.90 4.04 22.46
CA LEU A 138 8.21 4.43 21.21
C LEU A 138 7.01 5.36 21.46
N ARG A 139 6.10 4.99 22.38
CA ARG A 139 4.93 5.82 22.73
C ARG A 139 5.38 7.15 23.32
N LYS A 140 6.29 7.14 24.31
CA LYS A 140 6.81 8.34 24.96
C LYS A 140 7.51 9.27 23.97
N PHE A 141 8.23 8.70 22.99
CA PHE A 141 8.86 9.47 21.93
C PHE A 141 7.80 10.27 21.14
N TRP A 142 6.75 9.61 20.64
CA TRP A 142 5.72 10.28 19.87
C TRP A 142 4.89 11.25 20.71
N ASP A 143 4.52 10.91 21.94
CA ASP A 143 3.82 11.82 22.86
C ASP A 143 4.63 13.11 23.07
N ASN A 144 5.94 13.02 23.17
CA ASN A 144 6.82 14.18 23.28
C ASN A 144 6.86 15.00 21.98
N GLN A 145 6.88 14.37 20.80
CA GLN A 145 6.79 15.07 19.50
C GLN A 145 5.46 15.84 19.40
N LEU A 146 4.36 15.19 19.73
CA LEU A 146 3.02 15.80 19.70
C LEU A 146 2.91 16.95 20.70
N LYS A 147 3.39 16.76 21.94
CA LYS A 147 3.42 17.82 22.95
C LYS A 147 4.21 19.05 22.50
N LYS A 148 5.33 18.86 21.82
CA LYS A 148 6.13 19.96 21.25
C LYS A 148 5.37 20.67 20.13
N MET A 149 4.79 19.93 19.20
CA MET A 149 4.02 20.46 18.07
C MET A 149 2.81 21.27 18.56
N ARG A 150 2.05 20.72 19.52
CA ARG A 150 0.82 21.33 20.07
C ARG A 150 1.05 22.56 20.94
N LYS A 151 2.31 22.92 21.28
CA LYS A 151 2.63 24.22 21.90
C LYS A 151 2.35 25.40 20.96
N MET A 152 2.44 25.18 19.65
CA MET A 152 2.06 26.17 18.66
C MET A 152 0.53 26.23 18.54
N PRO A 153 -0.09 27.41 18.65
CA PRO A 153 -1.54 27.57 18.47
C PRO A 153 -2.03 26.96 17.16
N LEU A 154 -3.23 26.39 17.18
CA LEU A 154 -3.87 25.84 16.00
C LEU A 154 -4.57 26.96 15.22
N GLU A 155 -3.77 27.82 14.57
CA GLU A 155 -4.27 28.87 13.71
C GLU A 155 -4.38 28.35 12.29
N SER A 156 -5.62 28.21 11.77
CA SER A 156 -5.84 27.75 10.41
C SER A 156 -6.26 28.92 9.52
N LYS A 157 -5.71 28.94 8.31
CA LYS A 157 -6.16 29.83 7.24
C LYS A 157 -7.00 29.00 6.26
N LEU A 158 -8.23 29.43 6.04
CA LEU A 158 -9.17 28.84 5.08
C LEU A 158 -9.45 29.85 3.97
N THR A 159 -9.16 29.46 2.74
CA THR A 159 -9.49 30.25 1.55
C THR A 159 -10.58 29.49 0.77
N PRO A 160 -11.77 30.07 0.56
CA PRO A 160 -12.82 29.40 -0.20
C PRO A 160 -12.34 29.03 -1.61
N VAL A 161 -12.65 27.81 -2.04
CA VAL A 161 -12.34 27.32 -3.38
C VAL A 161 -13.65 27.08 -4.13
N PRO A 162 -13.97 27.86 -5.18
CA PRO A 162 -15.11 27.59 -6.05
C PRO A 162 -14.96 26.22 -6.71
N GLN A 163 -16.08 25.47 -6.76
CA GLN A 163 -16.08 24.14 -7.37
C GLN A 163 -17.48 23.80 -7.92
N GLU A 164 -17.53 23.01 -8.96
CA GLU A 164 -18.74 22.59 -9.67
C GLU A 164 -19.06 21.10 -9.52
N TYR A 165 -18.25 20.35 -8.77
CA TYR A 165 -18.40 18.90 -8.60
C TYR A 165 -19.62 18.50 -7.77
N ASN A 166 -19.97 19.31 -6.75
CA ASN A 166 -21.16 19.13 -5.94
C ASN A 166 -21.55 20.45 -5.25
N PRO A 167 -22.69 21.09 -5.64
CA PRO A 167 -23.11 22.39 -5.12
C PRO A 167 -23.44 22.38 -3.61
N ASP A 168 -23.66 21.21 -3.01
CA ASP A 168 -23.98 21.09 -1.58
C ASP A 168 -22.75 20.96 -0.69
N ILE A 169 -21.55 20.89 -1.29
CA ILE A 169 -20.29 20.79 -0.56
C ILE A 169 -19.56 22.13 -0.61
N VAL A 170 -19.08 22.60 0.54
CA VAL A 170 -18.11 23.69 0.62
C VAL A 170 -16.70 23.13 0.59
N CYS A 171 -15.79 23.83 -0.09
CA CYS A 171 -14.39 23.46 -0.19
C CYS A 171 -13.50 24.66 0.12
N PHE A 172 -12.42 24.42 0.88
CA PHE A 172 -11.45 25.43 1.25
C PHE A 172 -10.03 24.94 0.99
N ASP A 173 -9.16 25.81 0.52
CA ASP A 173 -7.72 25.64 0.59
C ASP A 173 -7.30 25.86 2.06
N LEU A 174 -6.67 24.87 2.65
CA LEU A 174 -6.32 24.80 4.06
C LEU A 174 -4.82 25.01 4.24
N GLU A 175 -4.45 25.96 5.11
CA GLU A 175 -3.09 26.10 5.60
C GLU A 175 -3.10 26.14 7.13
N ILE A 176 -2.24 25.31 7.77
CA ILE A 176 -2.08 25.27 9.23
C ILE A 176 -0.58 25.36 9.55
N PRO A 177 -0.14 26.33 10.35
CA PRO A 177 1.26 26.48 10.71
C PRO A 177 1.81 25.25 11.45
N MET A 178 3.07 24.94 11.17
CA MET A 178 3.86 23.94 11.87
C MET A 178 5.03 24.61 12.58
N PRO A 179 5.46 24.12 13.77
CA PRO A 179 6.60 24.72 14.48
C PRO A 179 7.93 24.52 13.74
N GLU A 180 8.00 23.56 12.84
CA GLU A 180 9.17 23.24 12.03
C GLU A 180 8.76 22.86 10.61
N GLY A 181 9.53 23.28 9.62
CA GLY A 181 9.36 22.94 8.21
C GLY A 181 8.14 23.60 7.58
N ALA A 182 7.70 23.03 6.44
CA ALA A 182 6.52 23.53 5.72
C ALA A 182 5.23 23.31 6.50
N PRO A 183 4.23 24.23 6.39
CA PRO A 183 2.93 24.08 7.04
C PRO A 183 2.18 22.85 6.52
N VAL A 184 1.10 22.48 7.22
CA VAL A 184 0.08 21.60 6.63
C VAL A 184 -0.60 22.38 5.52
N ARG A 185 -0.67 21.81 4.33
CA ARG A 185 -1.45 22.31 3.21
C ARG A 185 -2.25 21.19 2.57
N GLY A 186 -3.41 21.53 2.08
CA GLY A 186 -4.32 20.60 1.46
C GLY A 186 -5.68 21.26 1.24
N TYR A 187 -6.67 20.45 0.94
CA TYR A 187 -8.05 20.91 0.87
C TYR A 187 -8.86 20.29 2.01
N VAL A 188 -9.83 21.06 2.51
CA VAL A 188 -10.89 20.57 3.40
C VAL A 188 -12.24 20.84 2.76
N ALA A 189 -13.13 19.84 2.79
CA ALA A 189 -14.49 19.96 2.25
C ALA A 189 -15.49 19.23 3.14
N TYR A 190 -16.72 19.74 3.22
CA TYR A 190 -17.82 19.13 3.97
C TYR A 190 -19.17 19.68 3.48
N PRO A 191 -20.30 18.99 3.75
CA PRO A 191 -21.63 19.48 3.42
C PRO A 191 -21.91 20.83 4.09
N LYS A 192 -22.37 21.83 3.31
CA LYS A 192 -22.60 23.20 3.80
C LYS A 192 -23.68 23.30 4.87
N ASN A 193 -24.66 22.37 4.87
CA ASN A 193 -25.81 22.35 5.79
C ASN A 193 -25.74 21.15 6.75
N ALA A 194 -24.53 20.67 7.08
CA ALA A 194 -24.38 19.55 8.01
C ALA A 194 -24.77 19.96 9.44
N ASP A 195 -25.47 19.07 10.09
CA ASP A 195 -25.80 19.21 11.51
C ASP A 195 -24.54 19.13 12.37
N LEU A 196 -24.63 19.71 13.57
CA LEU A 196 -23.56 19.59 14.57
C LEU A 196 -23.41 18.13 14.97
N LYS A 197 -22.17 17.66 15.16
CA LYS A 197 -21.84 16.31 15.63
C LYS A 197 -22.46 15.19 14.77
N SER A 198 -22.49 15.36 13.46
CA SER A 198 -23.12 14.41 12.54
C SER A 198 -22.15 13.71 11.57
N LEU A 199 -20.98 14.27 11.35
CA LEU A 199 -20.09 13.83 10.26
C LEU A 199 -18.87 13.06 10.76
N PRO A 200 -18.53 11.92 10.14
CA PRO A 200 -17.20 11.32 10.28
C PRO A 200 -16.13 12.15 9.58
N ILE A 201 -14.89 12.03 10.02
CA ILE A 201 -13.72 12.57 9.32
C ILE A 201 -13.16 11.52 8.37
N ILE A 202 -12.80 11.94 7.14
CA ILE A 202 -12.03 11.14 6.19
C ILE A 202 -10.76 11.91 5.76
N ILE A 203 -9.59 11.30 5.91
CA ILE A 203 -8.29 11.89 5.52
C ILE A 203 -7.65 11.05 4.43
N MET A 204 -7.32 11.69 3.30
CA MET A 204 -6.57 11.10 2.21
C MET A 204 -5.10 11.53 2.29
N ALA A 205 -4.19 10.55 2.18
CA ALA A 205 -2.75 10.75 2.08
C ALA A 205 -2.22 10.27 0.73
N HIS A 206 -1.27 11.02 0.15
CA HIS A 206 -0.80 10.82 -1.21
C HIS A 206 0.42 9.89 -1.32
N ALA A 207 0.52 9.19 -2.46
CA ALA A 207 1.67 8.40 -2.85
C ALA A 207 2.93 9.28 -3.02
N ALA A 208 4.10 8.62 -3.11
CA ALA A 208 5.39 9.30 -3.27
C ALA A 208 5.46 10.10 -4.58
N GLY A 209 6.10 11.25 -4.50
CA GLY A 209 6.32 12.16 -5.62
C GLY A 209 6.16 13.62 -5.22
N VAL A 210 6.55 14.50 -6.10
CA VAL A 210 6.46 15.96 -5.93
C VAL A 210 5.65 16.57 -7.06
N LYS A 211 6.02 16.31 -8.32
CA LYS A 211 5.40 16.93 -9.51
C LYS A 211 4.25 16.14 -10.12
N GLY A 212 4.11 14.87 -9.76
CA GLY A 212 3.09 14.01 -10.37
C GLY A 212 1.68 14.34 -9.88
N GLY A 213 0.69 14.29 -10.78
CA GLY A 213 -0.71 14.54 -10.42
C GLY A 213 -1.30 13.59 -9.36
N TRP A 214 -0.63 12.47 -9.09
CA TRP A 214 -1.01 11.50 -8.04
C TRP A 214 -0.56 11.89 -6.63
N CYS A 215 0.37 12.83 -6.50
CA CYS A 215 0.88 13.32 -5.22
C CYS A 215 0.43 14.76 -4.89
N GLN A 216 -0.42 15.33 -5.74
CA GLN A 216 -1.02 16.66 -5.55
C GLN A 216 -2.45 16.54 -5.03
N CYS A 217 -2.83 17.41 -4.10
CA CYS A 217 -4.22 17.51 -3.63
C CYS A 217 -5.15 18.00 -4.75
N LYS A 218 -6.38 17.46 -4.78
CA LYS A 218 -7.36 17.78 -5.82
C LYS A 218 -8.72 18.12 -5.23
N VAL A 219 -9.28 19.22 -5.68
CA VAL A 219 -10.63 19.66 -5.31
C VAL A 219 -11.68 18.57 -5.60
N GLU A 220 -11.62 17.95 -6.79
CA GLU A 220 -12.50 16.84 -7.15
C GLU A 220 -12.47 15.70 -6.13
N SER A 221 -11.25 15.30 -5.70
CA SER A 221 -11.07 14.19 -4.78
C SER A 221 -11.63 14.48 -3.39
N VAL A 222 -11.37 15.68 -2.86
CA VAL A 222 -11.86 16.03 -1.52
C VAL A 222 -13.38 16.24 -1.53
N VAL A 223 -13.95 16.84 -2.58
CA VAL A 223 -15.41 17.01 -2.74
C VAL A 223 -16.10 15.67 -2.87
N LYS A 224 -15.54 14.74 -3.67
CA LYS A 224 -16.04 13.36 -3.79
C LYS A 224 -16.03 12.64 -2.45
N ASN A 225 -14.97 12.80 -1.65
CA ASN A 225 -14.93 12.24 -0.30
C ASN A 225 -15.96 12.88 0.62
N ALA A 226 -16.10 14.21 0.59
CA ALA A 226 -17.10 14.94 1.39
C ALA A 226 -18.56 14.53 1.07
N SER A 227 -18.81 14.05 -0.14
CA SER A 227 -20.14 13.59 -0.60
C SER A 227 -20.47 12.13 -0.25
N ARG A 228 -19.59 11.41 0.50
CA ARG A 228 -19.82 10.00 0.83
C ARG A 228 -20.85 9.82 1.95
N GLY A 229 -21.61 8.71 1.87
CA GLY A 229 -22.62 8.38 2.87
C GLY A 229 -23.63 9.52 3.06
N LYS A 230 -23.79 9.97 4.29
CA LYS A 230 -24.59 11.15 4.67
C LYS A 230 -23.76 12.45 4.67
N GLY A 231 -22.55 12.40 4.14
CA GLY A 231 -21.56 13.44 4.18
C GLY A 231 -20.38 13.12 5.11
N THR A 232 -19.24 13.73 4.85
CA THR A 232 -18.05 13.60 5.71
C THR A 232 -17.30 14.94 5.79
N ILE A 233 -16.52 15.13 6.84
CA ILE A 233 -15.44 16.13 6.86
C ILE A 233 -14.25 15.50 6.13
N ALA A 234 -14.02 15.89 4.89
CA ALA A 234 -12.96 15.34 4.05
C ALA A 234 -11.73 16.24 4.05
N LEU A 235 -10.56 15.64 4.25
CA LEU A 235 -9.27 16.30 4.11
C LEU A 235 -8.43 15.57 3.05
N ASP A 236 -7.85 16.35 2.16
CA ASP A 236 -6.85 15.92 1.18
C ASP A 236 -5.55 16.64 1.51
N ILE A 237 -4.56 15.93 2.10
CA ILE A 237 -3.38 16.52 2.73
C ILE A 237 -2.14 16.29 1.90
N ASN A 238 -1.42 17.39 1.58
CA ASN A 238 -0.16 17.33 0.88
C ASN A 238 0.98 16.84 1.78
N ALA A 239 1.69 15.80 1.34
CA ALA A 239 2.77 15.18 2.11
C ALA A 239 3.93 16.14 2.43
N HIS A 240 4.19 17.11 1.53
CA HIS A 240 5.33 18.02 1.60
C HIS A 240 4.96 19.44 2.09
N GLY A 241 3.67 19.74 2.20
CA GLY A 241 3.19 21.09 2.49
C GLY A 241 3.35 22.04 1.28
N MET A 242 3.29 21.52 0.05
CA MET A 242 3.31 22.30 -1.18
C MET A 242 2.03 23.12 -1.32
N LEU A 243 2.12 24.27 -2.00
CA LEU A 243 0.94 25.04 -2.40
C LEU A 243 0.05 24.23 -3.34
N ASN A 244 -1.26 24.33 -3.18
CA ASN A 244 -2.24 23.66 -4.01
C ASN A 244 -2.53 24.48 -5.30
N GLY A 245 -2.99 23.78 -6.35
CA GLY A 245 -3.48 24.43 -7.58
C GLY A 245 -2.45 25.26 -8.34
N GLN A 246 -1.16 25.04 -8.12
CA GLN A 246 -0.11 25.79 -8.80
C GLN A 246 0.13 25.27 -10.23
N PRO A 247 0.66 26.13 -11.13
CA PRO A 247 1.13 25.68 -12.44
C PRO A 247 2.17 24.56 -12.31
N GLN A 248 2.22 23.65 -13.30
CA GLN A 248 3.11 22.48 -13.29
C GLN A 248 4.58 22.85 -13.03
N LYS A 249 5.06 23.96 -13.58
CA LYS A 249 6.43 24.46 -13.38
C LYS A 249 6.82 24.69 -11.91
N TYR A 250 5.85 25.01 -11.04
CA TYR A 250 6.10 25.14 -9.60
C TYR A 250 6.49 23.78 -8.99
N TYR A 251 5.73 22.73 -9.30
CA TYR A 251 6.02 21.37 -8.81
C TYR A 251 7.27 20.79 -9.44
N ASP A 252 7.54 21.10 -10.72
CA ASP A 252 8.77 20.70 -11.40
C ASP A 252 10.00 21.33 -10.74
N SER A 253 9.90 22.62 -10.35
CA SER A 253 10.98 23.31 -9.63
C SER A 253 11.23 22.70 -8.26
N LEU A 254 10.17 22.41 -7.49
CA LEU A 254 10.33 21.77 -6.17
C LEU A 254 11.02 20.41 -6.27
N GLU A 255 10.64 19.56 -7.25
CA GLU A 255 11.26 18.25 -7.45
C GLU A 255 12.72 18.37 -7.89
N ALA A 256 13.05 19.38 -8.70
CA ALA A 256 14.40 19.60 -9.19
C ALA A 256 15.35 20.18 -8.12
N ASN A 257 14.81 20.90 -7.12
CA ASN A 257 15.57 21.65 -6.13
C ASN A 257 15.25 21.18 -4.70
N GLU A 258 14.33 21.83 -3.98
CA GLU A 258 14.12 21.70 -2.53
C GLU A 258 13.72 20.30 -2.07
N LEU A 259 12.99 19.56 -2.92
CA LEU A 259 12.50 18.20 -2.61
C LEU A 259 13.22 17.13 -3.43
N LYS A 260 14.33 17.49 -4.09
CA LYS A 260 15.09 16.52 -4.90
C LYS A 260 15.56 15.34 -4.05
N GLY A 261 15.06 14.14 -4.39
CA GLY A 261 15.48 12.90 -3.74
C GLY A 261 15.06 12.79 -2.26
N TYR A 262 14.05 13.54 -1.80
CA TYR A 262 13.62 13.60 -0.40
C TYR A 262 13.47 12.24 0.30
N SER A 263 13.03 11.22 -0.44
CA SER A 263 12.84 9.87 0.10
C SER A 263 14.13 9.13 0.43
N SER A 264 15.27 9.72 0.04
CA SER A 264 16.60 9.11 0.19
C SER A 264 17.60 10.07 0.85
N TRP A 265 17.12 11.14 1.52
CA TRP A 265 18.01 12.03 2.24
C TRP A 265 18.69 11.32 3.41
N ASP A 266 19.95 11.67 3.64
CA ASP A 266 20.65 11.23 4.84
C ASP A 266 20.16 11.97 6.07
N PHE A 267 20.29 11.33 7.21
CA PHE A 267 19.94 11.89 8.51
C PHE A 267 20.89 11.32 9.58
N THR A 268 21.12 12.10 10.62
CA THR A 268 21.97 11.74 11.75
C THR A 268 21.16 11.53 13.03
N GLY A 269 19.93 12.02 13.06
CA GLY A 269 19.05 11.93 14.21
C GLY A 269 17.57 12.03 13.84
N HIS A 270 16.73 12.00 14.87
CA HIS A 270 15.28 12.11 14.69
C HIS A 270 14.84 13.46 14.14
N LYS A 271 15.59 14.53 14.42
CA LYS A 271 15.20 15.90 14.04
C LYS A 271 15.28 16.12 12.54
N ASP A 272 16.30 15.59 11.91
CA ASP A 272 16.61 15.72 10.49
C ASP A 272 16.01 14.61 9.62
N PHE A 273 15.31 13.64 10.23
CA PHE A 273 14.61 12.61 9.47
C PHE A 273 13.33 13.17 8.82
N TYR A 274 13.33 13.25 7.50
CA TYR A 274 12.29 13.95 6.72
C TYR A 274 10.86 13.46 6.97
N PHE A 275 10.65 12.13 7.07
CA PHE A 275 9.32 11.54 7.28
C PHE A 275 8.70 11.92 8.64
N ARG A 276 9.51 12.35 9.62
CA ARG A 276 9.00 12.87 10.89
C ARG A 276 8.03 14.02 10.69
N LEU A 277 8.41 15.02 9.89
CA LEU A 277 7.54 16.17 9.60
C LEU A 277 6.33 15.79 8.76
N MET A 278 6.48 14.82 7.85
CA MET A 278 5.38 14.30 7.06
C MET A 278 4.30 13.68 7.97
N TYR A 279 4.69 12.88 8.96
CA TYR A 279 3.76 12.27 9.90
C TYR A 279 3.15 13.31 10.86
N LEU A 280 3.92 14.27 11.33
CA LEU A 280 3.41 15.35 12.19
C LEU A 280 2.39 16.24 11.46
N ARG A 281 2.54 16.48 10.13
CA ARG A 281 1.51 17.18 9.34
C ARG A 281 0.18 16.44 9.35
N MET A 282 0.20 15.11 9.22
CA MET A 282 -1.02 14.30 9.29
C MET A 282 -1.72 14.44 10.65
N VAL A 283 -0.96 14.40 11.75
CA VAL A 283 -1.53 14.61 13.09
C VAL A 283 -2.07 16.03 13.24
N ARG A 284 -1.34 17.03 12.73
CA ARG A 284 -1.76 18.44 12.81
C ARG A 284 -3.04 18.70 12.02
N ALA A 285 -3.19 18.05 10.85
CA ALA A 285 -4.43 18.08 10.06
C ALA A 285 -5.61 17.46 10.83
N LEU A 286 -5.38 16.34 11.52
CA LEU A 286 -6.39 15.73 12.40
C LEU A 286 -6.72 16.63 13.59
N ASP A 287 -5.71 17.26 14.22
CA ASP A 287 -5.91 18.23 15.30
C ASP A 287 -6.88 19.35 14.87
N TYR A 288 -6.77 19.82 13.62
CA TYR A 288 -7.69 20.79 13.05
C TYR A 288 -9.09 20.18 12.80
N ALA A 289 -9.16 19.04 12.13
CA ALA A 289 -10.42 18.45 11.71
C ALA A 289 -11.37 18.16 12.89
N VAL A 290 -10.82 17.74 14.03
CA VAL A 290 -11.61 17.47 15.25
C VAL A 290 -12.12 18.73 15.95
N THR A 291 -11.67 19.93 15.55
CA THR A 291 -12.24 21.19 16.08
C THR A 291 -13.49 21.62 15.32
N LEU A 292 -13.79 21.02 14.18
CA LEU A 292 -14.97 21.37 13.40
C LEU A 292 -16.23 20.87 14.12
N PRO A 293 -17.22 21.75 14.33
CA PRO A 293 -18.38 21.42 15.16
C PRO A 293 -19.29 20.33 14.56
N GLN A 294 -19.13 20.03 13.28
CA GLN A 294 -19.84 18.96 12.56
C GLN A 294 -19.27 17.57 12.85
N TRP A 295 -18.03 17.45 13.35
CA TRP A 295 -17.44 16.14 13.66
C TRP A 295 -18.27 15.42 14.73
N ASP A 296 -18.56 14.13 14.48
CA ASP A 296 -19.40 13.29 15.36
C ASP A 296 -18.73 12.93 16.70
N GLY A 297 -17.44 13.20 16.85
CA GLY A 297 -16.69 12.90 18.07
C GLY A 297 -16.04 11.51 18.09
N GLU A 298 -16.30 10.66 17.12
CA GLU A 298 -15.95 9.25 17.16
C GLU A 298 -15.23 8.74 15.90
N ARG A 299 -15.76 8.99 14.70
CA ARG A 299 -15.32 8.34 13.47
C ARG A 299 -14.23 9.13 12.74
N VAL A 300 -13.05 8.53 12.66
CA VAL A 300 -11.92 9.05 11.88
C VAL A 300 -11.37 7.94 10.99
N PHE A 301 -11.58 8.08 9.68
CA PHE A 301 -11.10 7.19 8.65
C PHE A 301 -9.90 7.79 7.93
N VAL A 302 -8.81 7.05 7.83
CA VAL A 302 -7.61 7.49 7.10
C VAL A 302 -7.24 6.48 6.04
N TYR A 303 -6.86 6.94 4.84
CA TYR A 303 -6.45 6.03 3.79
C TYR A 303 -5.33 6.59 2.92
N GLY A 304 -4.58 5.70 2.31
CA GLY A 304 -3.54 6.07 1.36
C GLY A 304 -2.94 4.88 0.63
N GLU A 305 -2.26 5.18 -0.46
CA GLU A 305 -1.53 4.22 -1.29
C GLU A 305 -0.03 4.49 -1.20
N SER A 306 0.79 3.44 -1.20
CA SER A 306 2.24 3.55 -1.20
C SER A 306 2.74 4.41 -0.04
N GLN A 307 3.45 5.52 -0.28
CA GLN A 307 3.83 6.49 0.75
C GLN A 307 2.61 7.05 1.51
N GLY A 308 1.46 7.22 0.83
CA GLY A 308 0.20 7.59 1.51
C GLY A 308 -0.24 6.53 2.50
N GLY A 309 -0.04 5.24 2.16
CA GLY A 309 -0.23 4.13 3.10
C GLY A 309 0.70 4.18 4.30
N ALA A 310 1.97 4.59 4.11
CA ALA A 310 2.91 4.83 5.21
C ALA A 310 2.42 5.94 6.14
N GLN A 311 1.94 7.04 5.58
CA GLN A 311 1.38 8.17 6.35
C GLN A 311 0.12 7.76 7.12
N ALA A 312 -0.78 7.00 6.48
CA ALA A 312 -1.99 6.48 7.12
C ALA A 312 -1.68 5.50 8.27
N ALA A 313 -0.73 4.57 8.05
CA ALA A 313 -0.25 3.64 9.07
C ALA A 313 0.40 4.39 10.26
N ALA A 314 1.22 5.39 9.95
CA ALA A 314 1.86 6.22 10.98
C ALA A 314 0.82 7.00 11.79
N LEU A 315 -0.13 7.67 11.13
CA LEU A 315 -1.18 8.40 11.84
C LEU A 315 -2.00 7.48 12.73
N ALA A 316 -2.41 6.29 12.23
CA ALA A 316 -3.16 5.32 13.00
C ALA A 316 -2.40 4.75 14.21
N GLY A 317 -1.06 4.63 14.10
CA GLY A 317 -0.22 4.19 15.23
C GLY A 317 0.08 5.29 16.25
N ILE A 318 0.24 6.52 15.78
CA ILE A 318 0.63 7.67 16.61
C ILE A 318 -0.58 8.25 17.36
N ASP A 319 -1.73 8.33 16.71
CA ASP A 319 -2.91 9.03 17.22
C ASP A 319 -4.11 8.09 17.35
N SER A 320 -4.52 7.85 18.59
CA SER A 320 -5.62 6.93 18.93
C SER A 320 -7.02 7.43 18.52
N ARG A 321 -7.15 8.67 18.05
CA ARG A 321 -8.41 9.19 17.48
C ARG A 321 -8.72 8.57 16.12
N VAL A 322 -7.73 8.00 15.42
CA VAL A 322 -7.97 7.22 14.20
C VAL A 322 -8.64 5.91 14.55
N THR A 323 -9.85 5.69 14.06
CA THR A 323 -10.68 4.54 14.38
C THR A 323 -10.86 3.56 13.23
N ALA A 324 -10.51 3.97 11.99
CA ALA A 324 -10.38 3.05 10.86
C ALA A 324 -9.29 3.50 9.88
N VAL A 325 -8.62 2.51 9.24
CA VAL A 325 -7.57 2.77 8.28
C VAL A 325 -7.64 1.82 7.09
N ASN A 326 -7.40 2.35 5.89
CA ASN A 326 -7.23 1.56 4.68
C ASN A 326 -5.83 1.78 4.09
N LEU A 327 -5.04 0.72 4.02
CA LEU A 327 -3.66 0.72 3.53
C LEU A 327 -3.59 0.00 2.18
N ARG A 328 -3.28 0.75 1.12
CA ARG A 328 -3.16 0.21 -0.23
C ARG A 328 -1.68 0.08 -0.58
N VAL A 329 -1.20 -1.15 -0.79
CA VAL A 329 0.21 -1.44 -1.09
C VAL A 329 1.16 -0.52 -0.32
N PRO A 330 1.06 -0.45 1.02
CA PRO A 330 1.69 0.60 1.81
C PRO A 330 3.20 0.49 1.79
N ALA A 331 3.86 1.62 1.53
CA ALA A 331 5.31 1.75 1.64
C ALA A 331 5.75 1.96 3.09
N PHE A 332 7.04 1.91 3.32
CA PHE A 332 7.64 2.14 4.64
C PHE A 332 7.08 1.23 5.74
N ILE A 333 6.65 0.03 5.33
CA ILE A 333 6.24 -1.06 6.22
C ILE A 333 7.34 -2.10 6.19
N ASP A 334 8.04 -2.30 7.31
CA ASP A 334 9.15 -3.23 7.46
C ASP A 334 10.31 -2.98 6.47
N VAL A 335 10.92 -1.78 6.57
CA VAL A 335 12.14 -1.46 5.82
C VAL A 335 13.32 -2.36 6.21
N ALA A 336 13.25 -3.01 7.36
CA ALA A 336 14.25 -3.95 7.87
C ALA A 336 14.04 -5.41 7.43
N GLY A 337 13.31 -5.65 6.36
CA GLY A 337 13.05 -6.99 5.82
C GLY A 337 14.30 -7.87 5.68
N LEU A 338 15.47 -7.28 5.40
CA LEU A 338 16.75 -8.00 5.34
C LEU A 338 17.12 -8.73 6.64
N TYR A 339 16.67 -8.28 7.81
CA TYR A 339 16.87 -9.02 9.07
C TYR A 339 16.06 -10.31 9.14
N GLN A 340 15.09 -10.46 8.26
CA GLN A 340 14.25 -11.64 8.09
C GLN A 340 14.52 -12.35 6.75
N ASN A 341 15.68 -12.08 6.13
CA ASN A 341 16.12 -12.63 4.85
C ASN A 341 15.11 -12.40 3.70
N ARG A 342 14.46 -11.23 3.67
CA ARG A 342 13.56 -10.80 2.61
C ARG A 342 13.85 -9.37 2.19
N LYS A 343 13.44 -9.01 0.97
CA LYS A 343 13.56 -7.62 0.49
C LYS A 343 12.76 -6.69 1.41
N GLY A 344 13.39 -5.60 1.85
CA GLY A 344 12.72 -4.56 2.63
C GLY A 344 11.89 -3.63 1.76
N SER A 345 10.90 -2.99 2.38
CA SER A 345 10.00 -2.04 1.73
C SER A 345 10.70 -0.74 1.34
N TRP A 346 10.11 -0.01 0.38
CA TRP A 346 10.54 1.35 0.03
C TRP A 346 10.53 2.27 1.28
N PRO A 347 11.49 3.20 1.42
CA PRO A 347 12.53 3.62 0.46
C PRO A 347 13.74 2.69 0.39
N GLY A 348 14.17 2.41 -0.85
CA GLY A 348 15.24 1.44 -1.14
C GLY A 348 16.58 1.75 -0.47
N LYS A 349 16.95 3.04 -0.30
CA LYS A 349 18.18 3.44 0.40
C LYS A 349 18.21 2.91 1.83
N TYR A 350 17.09 2.99 2.54
CA TYR A 350 17.02 2.59 3.94
C TYR A 350 16.92 1.08 4.10
N SER A 351 16.18 0.44 3.20
CA SER A 351 16.04 -1.02 3.22
C SER A 351 17.27 -1.78 2.72
N ALA A 352 18.15 -1.13 1.94
CA ALA A 352 19.41 -1.73 1.51
C ALA A 352 20.43 -1.89 2.66
N ASP A 353 20.39 -1.02 3.67
CA ASP A 353 21.25 -1.12 4.85
C ASP A 353 20.46 -0.77 6.13
N PRO A 354 19.57 -1.65 6.60
CA PRO A 354 18.75 -1.38 7.77
C PRO A 354 19.59 -1.27 9.06
N LYS A 355 20.79 -1.84 9.10
CA LYS A 355 21.71 -1.75 10.25
C LYS A 355 22.20 -0.34 10.49
N LYS A 356 22.55 0.38 9.42
CA LYS A 356 22.98 1.79 9.47
C LYS A 356 21.94 2.66 10.18
N TYR A 357 20.67 2.39 9.94
CA TYR A 357 19.54 3.20 10.39
C TYR A 357 18.80 2.65 11.62
N ALA A 358 19.28 1.55 12.21
CA ALA A 358 18.59 0.83 13.29
C ALA A 358 18.32 1.63 14.58
N LYS A 359 19.01 2.74 14.80
CA LYS A 359 18.77 3.62 15.97
C LYS A 359 17.59 4.58 15.76
N ILE A 360 17.23 4.89 14.53
CA ILE A 360 16.25 5.95 14.20
C ILE A 360 15.00 5.35 13.54
N LEU A 361 15.16 4.53 12.49
CA LEU A 361 14.01 4.05 11.70
C LEU A 361 12.97 3.24 12.48
N PRO A 362 13.29 2.47 13.53
CA PRO A 362 12.26 1.78 14.31
C PRO A 362 11.18 2.69 14.89
N TYR A 363 11.46 3.99 15.07
CA TYR A 363 10.46 4.96 15.51
C TYR A 363 9.50 5.41 14.42
N TYR A 364 9.81 5.13 13.14
CA TYR A 364 9.07 5.63 11.97
C TYR A 364 8.56 4.54 11.05
N ASP A 365 9.10 3.33 11.17
CA ASP A 365 8.67 2.18 10.37
C ASP A 365 7.20 1.84 10.66
N GLY A 366 6.39 1.85 9.61
CA GLY A 366 4.96 1.61 9.75
C GLY A 366 4.62 0.25 10.37
N ALA A 367 5.45 -0.79 10.14
CA ALA A 367 5.24 -2.09 10.79
C ALA A 367 5.39 -2.00 12.31
N VAL A 368 6.30 -1.14 12.79
CA VAL A 368 6.49 -0.87 14.22
C VAL A 368 5.38 0.02 14.75
N LEU A 369 5.03 1.10 14.04
CA LEU A 369 3.98 2.03 14.46
C LEU A 369 2.60 1.37 14.58
N LEU A 370 2.27 0.45 13.69
CA LEU A 370 1.02 -0.30 13.72
C LEU A 370 0.85 -1.13 15.02
N SER A 371 1.94 -1.47 15.72
CA SER A 371 1.83 -2.12 17.05
C SER A 371 1.12 -1.26 18.10
N MET A 372 0.95 0.04 17.85
CA MET A 372 0.20 0.94 18.70
C MET A 372 -1.23 1.23 18.20
N SER A 373 -1.59 0.80 16.97
CA SER A 373 -2.88 1.07 16.35
C SER A 373 -3.94 0.03 16.73
N ARG A 374 -5.09 0.50 17.20
CA ARG A 374 -6.29 -0.30 17.43
C ARG A 374 -7.40 -0.03 16.41
N ALA A 375 -7.12 0.80 15.40
CA ALA A 375 -8.06 1.14 14.35
C ALA A 375 -8.51 -0.11 13.57
N LYS A 376 -9.78 -0.18 13.17
CA LYS A 376 -10.24 -1.15 12.18
C LYS A 376 -9.37 -1.04 10.93
N MET A 377 -9.01 -2.16 10.32
CA MET A 377 -7.98 -2.11 9.27
C MET A 377 -8.33 -2.96 8.06
N PHE A 378 -8.23 -2.37 6.88
CA PHE A 378 -8.22 -3.09 5.61
C PHE A 378 -6.90 -2.84 4.88
N VAL A 379 -6.19 -3.90 4.55
CA VAL A 379 -4.86 -3.84 3.90
C VAL A 379 -4.89 -4.57 2.57
N GLU A 380 -4.37 -3.95 1.52
CA GLU A 380 -4.14 -4.55 0.22
C GLU A 380 -2.65 -4.80 0.00
N ALA A 381 -2.28 -6.01 -0.37
CA ALA A 381 -0.92 -6.41 -0.70
C ALA A 381 -0.85 -7.09 -2.07
N GLY A 382 0.04 -6.63 -2.93
CA GLY A 382 0.30 -7.23 -4.24
C GLY A 382 1.42 -8.25 -4.17
N LEU A 383 1.17 -9.51 -4.60
CA LEU A 383 2.17 -10.59 -4.48
C LEU A 383 3.36 -10.45 -5.42
N VAL A 384 3.29 -9.51 -6.37
CA VAL A 384 4.40 -9.19 -7.29
C VAL A 384 4.84 -7.71 -7.17
N ASP A 385 4.59 -7.09 -6.02
CA ASP A 385 4.99 -5.73 -5.71
C ASP A 385 6.43 -5.68 -5.17
N TYR A 386 7.38 -5.33 -6.01
CA TYR A 386 8.79 -5.18 -5.64
C TYR A 386 9.13 -3.87 -4.92
N THR A 387 8.21 -2.93 -4.88
CA THR A 387 8.36 -1.65 -4.18
C THR A 387 7.95 -1.77 -2.72
N CYS A 388 6.81 -2.42 -2.48
CA CYS A 388 6.25 -2.69 -1.16
C CYS A 388 5.99 -4.20 -1.03
N PRO A 389 7.04 -5.01 -0.75
CA PRO A 389 6.95 -6.46 -0.76
C PRO A 389 5.82 -6.98 0.12
N PRO A 390 5.00 -7.95 -0.36
CA PRO A 390 3.86 -8.46 0.40
C PRO A 390 4.24 -9.12 1.72
N SER A 391 5.44 -9.70 1.81
CA SER A 391 5.98 -10.25 3.06
C SER A 391 6.23 -9.16 4.11
N CYS A 392 6.65 -7.94 3.69
CA CYS A 392 6.77 -6.79 4.57
C CYS A 392 5.40 -6.27 5.01
N VAL A 393 4.45 -6.19 4.07
CA VAL A 393 3.07 -5.74 4.36
C VAL A 393 2.40 -6.72 5.34
N ALA A 394 2.54 -8.03 5.13
CA ALA A 394 2.06 -9.08 6.04
C ALA A 394 2.67 -8.94 7.43
N ALA A 395 3.99 -8.71 7.52
CA ALA A 395 4.68 -8.53 8.80
C ALA A 395 4.13 -7.33 9.59
N GLY A 396 3.89 -6.20 8.92
CA GLY A 396 3.27 -5.02 9.53
C GLY A 396 1.84 -5.26 9.96
N PHE A 397 1.04 -5.92 9.11
CA PHE A 397 -0.33 -6.33 9.43
C PHE A 397 -0.40 -7.23 10.66
N ASN A 398 0.47 -8.24 10.74
CA ASN A 398 0.51 -9.15 11.88
C ASN A 398 0.91 -8.45 13.18
N ASN A 399 1.79 -7.44 13.08
CA ASN A 399 2.26 -6.67 14.23
C ASN A 399 1.28 -5.61 14.72
N ALA A 400 0.23 -5.29 13.93
CA ALA A 400 -0.80 -4.34 14.32
C ALA A 400 -1.59 -4.83 15.53
N ALA A 401 -1.78 -3.93 16.54
CA ALA A 401 -2.53 -4.24 17.76
C ALA A 401 -4.06 -4.33 17.53
N SER A 402 -4.55 -3.93 16.35
CA SER A 402 -5.94 -4.08 15.97
C SER A 402 -6.37 -5.55 15.96
N THR A 403 -7.57 -5.84 16.49
CA THR A 403 -8.22 -7.16 16.44
C THR A 403 -9.25 -7.24 15.30
N ASP A 404 -9.70 -6.11 14.78
CA ASP A 404 -10.62 -6.01 13.64
C ASP A 404 -9.81 -5.57 12.40
N LYS A 405 -9.20 -6.56 11.73
CA LYS A 405 -8.31 -6.31 10.60
C LYS A 405 -8.41 -7.37 9.53
N THR A 406 -8.38 -6.93 8.28
CA THR A 406 -8.40 -7.77 7.08
C THR A 406 -7.22 -7.42 6.18
N ILE A 407 -6.51 -8.43 5.69
CA ILE A 407 -5.53 -8.30 4.61
C ILE A 407 -6.00 -9.09 3.39
N VAL A 408 -5.90 -8.48 2.21
CA VAL A 408 -6.21 -9.13 0.94
C VAL A 408 -4.95 -9.16 0.08
N PHE A 409 -4.58 -10.35 -0.35
CA PHE A 409 -3.50 -10.57 -1.30
C PHE A 409 -4.06 -10.73 -2.71
N PHE A 410 -3.31 -10.25 -3.70
CA PHE A 410 -3.67 -10.48 -5.10
C PHE A 410 -2.45 -10.95 -5.91
N PRO A 411 -2.51 -12.14 -6.54
CA PRO A 411 -1.34 -12.81 -7.14
C PRO A 411 -0.64 -12.03 -8.25
N TYR A 412 -1.38 -11.19 -8.95
CA TYR A 412 -0.90 -10.47 -10.14
C TYR A 412 -0.73 -8.96 -9.90
N ARG A 413 -0.89 -8.48 -8.67
CA ARG A 413 -0.84 -7.05 -8.34
C ARG A 413 0.62 -6.58 -8.18
N PRO A 414 1.16 -5.78 -9.14
CA PRO A 414 2.40 -5.03 -8.95
C PRO A 414 2.12 -3.75 -8.17
N HIS A 415 3.13 -2.93 -7.95
CA HIS A 415 2.95 -1.65 -7.24
C HIS A 415 1.92 -0.75 -7.93
N HIS A 416 2.02 -0.59 -9.25
CA HIS A 416 1.10 0.23 -10.04
C HIS A 416 0.01 -0.62 -10.70
N GLU A 417 -1.25 -0.39 -10.36
CA GLU A 417 -2.40 -1.15 -10.86
C GLU A 417 -2.60 -1.07 -12.38
N ASN A 418 -2.21 0.05 -12.99
CA ASN A 418 -2.31 0.26 -14.43
C ASN A 418 -1.34 -0.62 -15.25
N ARG A 419 -0.37 -1.26 -14.60
CA ARG A 419 0.54 -2.23 -15.21
C ARG A 419 -0.08 -3.62 -15.34
N MET A 420 -1.17 -3.90 -14.63
CA MET A 420 -1.90 -5.16 -14.80
C MET A 420 -2.62 -5.17 -16.15
N PRO A 421 -2.67 -6.32 -16.84
CA PRO A 421 -3.54 -6.53 -18.00
C PRO A 421 -5.00 -6.22 -17.67
N LYS A 422 -5.77 -5.90 -18.70
CA LYS A 422 -7.15 -5.40 -18.55
C LYS A 422 -8.08 -6.39 -17.84
N ASP A 423 -7.99 -7.66 -18.20
CA ASP A 423 -8.76 -8.77 -17.63
C ASP A 423 -8.37 -9.03 -16.15
N ILE A 424 -7.06 -9.08 -15.86
CA ILE A 424 -6.53 -9.20 -14.50
C ILE A 424 -6.95 -8.00 -13.63
N ARG A 425 -6.90 -6.80 -14.20
CA ARG A 425 -7.33 -5.59 -13.49
C ARG A 425 -8.84 -5.58 -13.22
N LYS A 426 -9.67 -6.15 -14.13
CA LYS A 426 -11.09 -6.33 -13.88
C LYS A 426 -11.30 -7.27 -12.68
N ARG A 427 -10.65 -8.43 -12.68
CA ARG A 427 -10.69 -9.37 -11.56
C ARG A 427 -10.24 -8.73 -10.24
N TRP A 428 -9.12 -7.99 -10.26
CA TRP A 428 -8.66 -7.23 -9.09
C TRP A 428 -9.70 -6.22 -8.61
N SER A 429 -10.40 -5.55 -9.54
CA SER A 429 -11.44 -4.59 -9.19
C SER A 429 -12.61 -5.24 -8.44
N GLU A 430 -12.97 -6.46 -8.80
CA GLU A 430 -14.05 -7.23 -8.18
C GLU A 430 -13.60 -7.86 -6.84
N GLU A 431 -12.39 -8.42 -6.78
CA GLU A 431 -11.92 -9.22 -5.65
C GLU A 431 -11.22 -8.39 -4.55
N VAL A 432 -10.67 -7.22 -4.89
CA VAL A 432 -9.91 -6.38 -3.96
C VAL A 432 -10.51 -4.99 -3.82
N LYS A 433 -10.71 -4.29 -4.94
CA LYS A 433 -11.18 -2.90 -4.91
C LYS A 433 -12.61 -2.80 -4.37
N ALA A 434 -13.54 -3.63 -4.82
CA ALA A 434 -14.93 -3.58 -4.37
C ALA A 434 -15.08 -3.89 -2.86
N PRO A 435 -14.47 -4.95 -2.28
CA PRO A 435 -14.47 -5.16 -0.84
C PRO A 435 -13.85 -4.01 -0.04
N ARG A 436 -12.75 -3.41 -0.55
CA ARG A 436 -12.11 -2.26 0.06
C ARG A 436 -13.02 -1.02 0.08
N GLU A 437 -13.70 -0.73 -1.03
CA GLU A 437 -14.67 0.36 -1.11
C GLU A 437 -15.84 0.09 -0.15
N LYS A 438 -16.33 -1.14 -0.11
CA LYS A 438 -17.38 -1.54 0.83
C LYS A 438 -16.96 -1.32 2.29
N PHE A 439 -15.75 -1.73 2.69
CA PHE A 439 -15.21 -1.47 4.03
C PHE A 439 -15.27 0.02 4.40
N ARG A 440 -14.90 0.89 3.47
CA ARG A 440 -14.97 2.34 3.69
C ARG A 440 -16.42 2.83 3.79
N GLU A 441 -17.29 2.43 2.86
CA GLU A 441 -18.70 2.87 2.86
C GLU A 441 -19.44 2.40 4.13
N ASP A 442 -19.25 1.13 4.53
CA ASP A 442 -19.85 0.58 5.75
C ASP A 442 -19.38 1.36 7.00
N TYR A 443 -18.15 1.83 7.02
CA TYR A 443 -17.60 2.59 8.14
C TYR A 443 -18.14 4.03 8.19
N LEU A 444 -18.37 4.66 7.04
CA LEU A 444 -18.78 6.07 6.95
C LEU A 444 -20.32 6.25 7.10
N GLN A 445 -21.10 5.20 7.08
CA GLN A 445 -22.55 5.24 7.34
C GLN A 445 -22.86 5.47 8.81
#